data_7478ddb5711294fa145d38a1e32a2332
#
_entry.id   7478ddb5711294fa145d38a1e32a2332
#
_cell.length_a   1.000
_cell.length_b   1.000
_cell.length_c   1.000
_cell.angle_alpha   90.00
_cell.angle_beta   90.00
_cell.angle_gamma   90.00
#
_symmetry.space_group_name_H-M   'P 1'
#
loop_
_entity.id
_entity.type
_entity.pdbx_description
1 polymer ?
#
loop_
_entity_poly.entity_id
_entity_poly.type
_entity_poly.pdbx_seq_one_letter_code
_entity_poly.pdbx_strand_id
1 'polypeptide(L)'
;MSAVRGGQQGDTTRVFMAALSAEGFKLRTVRSTWWNLAAVVALSVGIGFLYGSVIKGNYADFGAKPEWDAVGYGFAGTNVAQLALVCFGVLAVGAEYSAGTVRASLTAVPRRGVFGAAKLTAVAVTAFVVTLPTAFATFAAAQTAMGERQNAALGDPGAVRATVGLAVYLTLLCLISAGVTMMLRSTVLALGILVPLFFIVSDILANLPGVGSVAQYLPNVSGAQILRVVPDDRVDVGIWGGLGVLLLWTAAALCGGLVALRRRDA
;
A
#
# COMPACT_ATOMS: atom_id res chain seq x y z
N MET A 1 15.15 31.93 -26.71
CA MET A 1 15.39 30.76 -25.84
C MET A 1 14.12 30.12 -25.26
N SER A 2 12.94 30.75 -25.27
CA SER A 2 11.67 30.21 -24.73
C SER A 2 10.99 29.14 -25.62
N ALA A 3 11.05 29.23 -26.92
CA ALA A 3 10.38 28.32 -27.87
C ALA A 3 10.97 26.88 -27.86
N VAL A 4 12.27 26.74 -27.63
CA VAL A 4 12.94 25.42 -27.60
C VAL A 4 12.55 24.62 -26.33
N ARG A 5 12.27 25.28 -25.21
CA ARG A 5 11.81 24.63 -23.99
C ARG A 5 10.37 24.08 -24.09
N GLY A 6 9.49 24.78 -24.80
CA GLY A 6 8.10 24.32 -25.02
C GLY A 6 7.99 23.03 -25.84
N GLY A 7 8.84 22.88 -26.88
CA GLY A 7 8.87 21.67 -27.71
C GLY A 7 9.37 20.44 -26.95
N GLN A 8 10.38 20.58 -26.11
CA GLN A 8 10.91 19.47 -25.32
C GLN A 8 9.97 19.00 -24.20
N GLN A 9 9.19 19.90 -23.59
CA GLN A 9 8.20 19.55 -22.59
C GLN A 9 7.00 18.79 -23.20
N GLY A 10 6.50 19.26 -24.35
CA GLY A 10 5.40 18.57 -25.06
C GLY A 10 5.77 17.15 -25.49
N ASP A 11 7.02 16.94 -25.93
CA ASP A 11 7.53 15.61 -26.27
C ASP A 11 7.65 14.69 -25.06
N THR A 12 8.16 15.20 -23.93
CA THR A 12 8.28 14.41 -22.69
C THR A 12 6.92 13.97 -22.14
N THR A 13 5.91 14.83 -22.18
CA THR A 13 4.55 14.51 -21.73
C THR A 13 3.91 13.43 -22.61
N ARG A 14 4.05 13.53 -23.92
CA ARG A 14 3.55 12.52 -24.86
C ARG A 14 4.21 11.15 -24.63
N VAL A 15 5.53 11.12 -24.44
CA VAL A 15 6.28 9.89 -24.15
C VAL A 15 5.83 9.29 -22.80
N PHE A 16 5.62 10.12 -21.78
CA PHE A 16 5.12 9.66 -20.48
C PHE A 16 3.73 9.05 -20.60
N MET A 17 2.79 9.69 -21.28
CA MET A 17 1.41 9.20 -21.45
C MET A 17 1.38 7.90 -22.26
N ALA A 18 2.20 7.78 -23.30
CA ALA A 18 2.34 6.55 -24.07
C ALA A 18 2.91 5.42 -23.21
N ALA A 19 3.94 5.69 -22.42
CA ALA A 19 4.52 4.71 -21.50
C ALA A 19 3.51 4.31 -20.40
N LEU A 20 2.76 5.27 -19.85
CA LEU A 20 1.73 5.02 -18.84
C LEU A 20 0.60 4.13 -19.38
N SER A 21 0.12 4.40 -20.59
CA SER A 21 -0.92 3.57 -21.21
C SER A 21 -0.42 2.15 -21.51
N ALA A 22 0.81 2.00 -21.96
CA ALA A 22 1.44 0.70 -22.19
C ALA A 22 1.58 -0.11 -20.89
N GLU A 23 2.03 0.53 -19.78
CA GLU A 23 2.10 -0.12 -18.47
C GLU A 23 0.72 -0.47 -17.92
N GLY A 24 -0.27 0.41 -18.06
CA GLY A 24 -1.66 0.13 -17.69
C GLY A 24 -2.24 -1.06 -18.47
N PHE A 25 -1.93 -1.19 -19.76
CA PHE A 25 -2.32 -2.34 -20.57
C PHE A 25 -1.67 -3.64 -20.08
N LYS A 26 -0.35 -3.62 -19.79
CA LYS A 26 0.35 -4.78 -19.21
C LYS A 26 -0.31 -5.25 -17.92
N LEU A 27 -0.58 -4.34 -16.98
CA LEU A 27 -1.23 -4.69 -15.70
C LEU A 27 -2.61 -5.33 -15.88
N ARG A 28 -3.37 -4.93 -16.90
CA ARG A 28 -4.68 -5.51 -17.21
C ARG A 28 -4.62 -6.88 -17.87
N THR A 29 -3.55 -7.20 -18.60
CA THR A 29 -3.42 -8.46 -19.34
C THR A 29 -2.76 -9.57 -18.54
N VAL A 30 -2.02 -9.24 -17.48
CA VAL A 30 -1.30 -10.21 -16.64
C VAL A 30 -2.25 -10.85 -15.63
N ARG A 31 -2.42 -12.18 -15.70
CA ARG A 31 -3.30 -12.93 -14.80
C ARG A 31 -2.95 -12.79 -13.32
N SER A 32 -1.67 -12.74 -12.98
CA SER A 32 -1.24 -12.58 -11.58
C SER A 32 -1.69 -11.26 -10.96
N THR A 33 -1.82 -10.19 -11.73
CA THR A 33 -2.38 -8.91 -11.29
C THR A 33 -3.79 -9.11 -10.74
N TRP A 34 -4.66 -9.75 -11.51
CA TRP A 34 -6.05 -9.98 -11.13
C TRP A 34 -6.18 -10.86 -9.89
N TRP A 35 -5.39 -11.92 -9.79
CA TRP A 35 -5.40 -12.80 -8.61
C TRP A 35 -4.92 -12.08 -7.35
N ASN A 36 -3.85 -11.28 -7.45
CA ASN A 36 -3.40 -10.50 -6.30
C ASN A 36 -4.43 -9.44 -5.87
N LEU A 37 -5.00 -8.70 -6.82
CA LEU A 37 -6.01 -7.69 -6.52
C LEU A 37 -7.31 -8.32 -5.98
N ALA A 38 -7.74 -9.45 -6.53
CA ALA A 38 -8.87 -10.21 -6.00
C ALA A 38 -8.59 -10.72 -4.58
N ALA A 39 -7.37 -11.16 -4.29
CA ALA A 39 -6.96 -11.56 -2.94
C ALA A 39 -7.00 -10.37 -1.97
N VAL A 40 -6.58 -9.17 -2.38
CA VAL A 40 -6.71 -7.95 -1.56
C VAL A 40 -8.16 -7.72 -1.15
N VAL A 41 -9.08 -7.76 -2.12
CA VAL A 41 -10.51 -7.56 -1.87
C VAL A 41 -11.06 -8.66 -0.94
N ALA A 42 -10.82 -9.92 -1.30
CA ALA A 42 -11.36 -11.07 -0.57
C ALA A 42 -10.84 -11.14 0.88
N LEU A 43 -9.54 -10.90 1.08
CA LEU A 43 -8.94 -10.94 2.40
C LEU A 43 -9.36 -9.74 3.25
N SER A 44 -9.37 -8.51 2.70
CA SER A 44 -9.82 -7.33 3.44
C SER A 44 -11.27 -7.48 3.88
N VAL A 45 -12.17 -7.73 2.95
CA VAL A 45 -13.62 -7.79 3.21
C VAL A 45 -13.98 -9.02 4.03
N GLY A 46 -13.44 -10.19 3.65
CA GLY A 46 -13.75 -11.47 4.31
C GLY A 46 -13.27 -11.50 5.75
N ILE A 47 -12.02 -11.12 6.02
CA ILE A 47 -11.49 -11.11 7.38
C ILE A 47 -12.14 -9.99 8.20
N GLY A 48 -12.41 -8.81 7.61
CA GLY A 48 -13.14 -7.74 8.27
C GLY A 48 -14.53 -8.19 8.72
N PHE A 49 -15.28 -8.90 7.86
CA PHE A 49 -16.57 -9.49 8.20
C PHE A 49 -16.47 -10.54 9.31
N LEU A 50 -15.51 -11.47 9.18
CA LEU A 50 -15.29 -12.53 10.19
C LEU A 50 -14.94 -11.91 11.55
N TYR A 51 -14.04 -10.93 11.57
CA TYR A 51 -13.63 -10.25 12.80
C TYR A 51 -14.80 -9.50 13.44
N GLY A 52 -15.61 -8.80 12.65
CA GLY A 52 -16.84 -8.16 13.11
C GLY A 52 -17.82 -9.15 13.72
N SER A 53 -17.97 -10.33 13.12
CA SER A 53 -18.85 -11.41 13.65
C SER A 53 -18.35 -11.97 14.98
N VAL A 54 -17.02 -12.13 15.14
CA VAL A 54 -16.42 -12.56 16.42
C VAL A 54 -16.65 -11.53 17.51
N ILE A 55 -16.48 -10.25 17.20
CA ILE A 55 -16.73 -9.16 18.15
C ILE A 55 -18.19 -9.15 18.60
N LYS A 56 -19.14 -9.32 17.69
CA LYS A 56 -20.57 -9.42 18.02
C LYS A 56 -20.86 -10.53 19.03
N GLY A 57 -20.20 -11.68 18.89
CA GLY A 57 -20.36 -12.82 19.81
C GLY A 57 -19.75 -12.59 21.18
N ASN A 58 -18.79 -11.69 21.31
CA ASN A 58 -18.01 -11.47 22.54
C ASN A 58 -18.11 -10.01 23.03
N TYR A 59 -19.30 -9.45 23.06
CA TYR A 59 -19.56 -8.06 23.41
C TYR A 59 -18.99 -7.64 24.78
N ALA A 60 -19.11 -8.50 25.80
CA ALA A 60 -18.63 -8.21 27.13
C ALA A 60 -17.12 -7.99 27.21
N ASP A 61 -16.37 -8.67 26.34
CA ASP A 61 -14.91 -8.63 26.33
C ASP A 61 -14.34 -7.45 25.53
N PHE A 62 -15.04 -7.01 24.50
CA PHE A 62 -14.55 -6.01 23.55
C PHE A 62 -15.29 -4.67 23.61
N GLY A 63 -16.62 -4.68 23.60
CA GLY A 63 -17.43 -3.47 23.40
C GLY A 63 -17.63 -2.60 24.65
N ALA A 64 -17.32 -3.10 25.83
CA ALA A 64 -17.49 -2.38 27.10
C ALA A 64 -16.24 -1.57 27.51
N LYS A 65 -15.16 -1.61 26.72
CA LYS A 65 -13.90 -0.93 27.05
C LYS A 65 -13.92 0.53 26.61
N PRO A 66 -13.35 1.47 27.41
CA PRO A 66 -13.24 2.89 27.02
C PRO A 66 -12.41 3.13 25.75
N GLU A 67 -11.52 2.19 25.41
CA GLU A 67 -10.62 2.24 24.26
C GLU A 67 -11.20 1.57 23.02
N TRP A 68 -12.55 1.40 22.95
CA TRP A 68 -13.20 0.72 21.85
C TRP A 68 -13.12 1.53 20.54
N ASP A 69 -12.42 1.00 19.55
CA ASP A 69 -12.32 1.55 18.18
C ASP A 69 -12.99 0.61 17.18
N ALA A 70 -14.30 0.76 16.99
CA ALA A 70 -15.06 -0.06 16.03
C ALA A 70 -14.51 0.03 14.60
N VAL A 71 -14.01 1.19 14.21
CA VAL A 71 -13.46 1.42 12.87
C VAL A 71 -12.11 0.72 12.72
N GLY A 72 -11.21 0.94 13.66
CA GLY A 72 -9.87 0.32 13.67
C GLY A 72 -9.94 -1.21 13.70
N TYR A 73 -10.78 -1.78 14.54
CA TYR A 73 -11.01 -3.22 14.61
C TYR A 73 -11.68 -3.76 13.32
N GLY A 74 -12.55 -2.99 12.68
CA GLY A 74 -13.16 -3.36 11.40
C GLY A 74 -12.14 -3.54 10.27
N PHE A 75 -10.98 -2.89 10.37
CA PHE A 75 -9.88 -3.02 9.41
C PHE A 75 -8.84 -4.09 9.79
N ALA A 76 -9.10 -4.96 10.76
CA ALA A 76 -8.16 -6.01 11.17
C ALA A 76 -7.72 -6.93 10.01
N GLY A 77 -8.59 -7.17 9.03
CA GLY A 77 -8.26 -7.92 7.81
C GLY A 77 -7.18 -7.29 6.93
N THR A 78 -6.92 -6.00 7.12
CA THR A 78 -5.90 -5.26 6.37
C THR A 78 -4.49 -5.83 6.59
N ASN A 79 -4.20 -6.33 7.79
CA ASN A 79 -2.90 -6.93 8.10
C ASN A 79 -2.58 -8.12 7.17
N VAL A 80 -3.56 -8.88 6.73
CA VAL A 80 -3.36 -9.98 5.78
C VAL A 80 -3.48 -9.50 4.34
N ALA A 81 -4.42 -8.59 4.05
CA ALA A 81 -4.61 -8.06 2.70
C ALA A 81 -3.40 -7.25 2.20
N GLN A 82 -2.67 -6.55 3.08
CA GLN A 82 -1.43 -5.85 2.72
C GLN A 82 -0.39 -6.79 2.09
N LEU A 83 -0.35 -8.09 2.48
CA LEU A 83 0.55 -9.07 1.89
C LEU A 83 0.29 -9.23 0.39
N ALA A 84 -0.96 -9.40 0.00
CA ALA A 84 -1.33 -9.55 -1.41
C ALA A 84 -0.96 -8.28 -2.19
N LEU A 85 -1.11 -7.10 -1.59
CA LEU A 85 -0.77 -5.84 -2.24
C LEU A 85 0.74 -5.60 -2.33
N VAL A 86 1.52 -6.01 -1.33
CA VAL A 86 2.99 -6.06 -1.37
C VAL A 86 3.44 -6.98 -2.50
N CYS A 87 2.86 -8.18 -2.61
CA CYS A 87 3.13 -9.11 -3.71
C CYS A 87 2.78 -8.47 -5.06
N PHE A 88 1.65 -7.76 -5.17
CA PHE A 88 1.30 -7.05 -6.40
C PHE A 88 2.36 -6.00 -6.77
N GLY A 89 2.78 -5.15 -5.84
CA GLY A 89 3.82 -4.14 -6.07
C GLY A 89 5.15 -4.73 -6.51
N VAL A 90 5.56 -5.83 -5.86
CA VAL A 90 6.79 -6.55 -6.22
C VAL A 90 6.68 -7.20 -7.61
N LEU A 91 5.58 -7.89 -7.91
CA LEU A 91 5.40 -8.59 -9.19
C LEU A 91 5.22 -7.61 -10.36
N ALA A 92 4.53 -6.49 -10.17
CA ALA A 92 4.35 -5.47 -11.21
C ALA A 92 5.67 -4.90 -11.74
N VAL A 93 6.70 -4.89 -10.89
CA VAL A 93 8.05 -4.43 -11.27
C VAL A 93 8.98 -5.61 -11.55
N GLY A 94 8.97 -6.60 -10.68
CA GLY A 94 9.92 -7.70 -10.67
C GLY A 94 9.77 -8.68 -11.84
N ALA A 95 8.55 -8.84 -12.38
CA ALA A 95 8.29 -9.72 -13.51
C ALA A 95 9.12 -9.36 -14.75
N GLU A 96 9.36 -8.07 -14.99
CA GLU A 96 10.19 -7.66 -16.14
C GLU A 96 11.67 -7.98 -15.95
N TYR A 97 12.17 -7.88 -14.71
CA TYR A 97 13.56 -8.29 -14.42
C TYR A 97 13.71 -9.80 -14.56
N SER A 98 12.76 -10.58 -14.07
CA SER A 98 12.79 -12.04 -14.17
C SER A 98 12.67 -12.55 -15.60
N ALA A 99 11.89 -11.86 -16.44
CA ALA A 99 11.71 -12.21 -17.85
C ALA A 99 12.78 -11.61 -18.78
N GLY A 100 13.70 -10.75 -18.26
CA GLY A 100 14.69 -10.05 -19.07
C GLY A 100 14.13 -8.99 -20.02
N THR A 101 12.84 -8.67 -19.92
CA THR A 101 12.14 -7.74 -20.83
C THR A 101 12.41 -6.27 -20.53
N VAL A 102 13.07 -5.96 -19.40
CA VAL A 102 13.46 -4.58 -19.03
C VAL A 102 14.26 -3.92 -20.15
N ARG A 103 15.20 -4.64 -20.79
CA ARG A 103 16.00 -4.10 -21.90
C ARG A 103 15.14 -3.69 -23.09
N ALA A 104 14.19 -4.52 -23.50
CA ALA A 104 13.26 -4.20 -24.58
C ALA A 104 12.37 -2.99 -24.24
N SER A 105 11.91 -2.88 -23.00
CA SER A 105 11.14 -1.72 -22.53
C SER A 105 11.97 -0.43 -22.55
N LEU A 106 13.25 -0.50 -22.20
CA LEU A 106 14.17 0.65 -22.20
C LEU A 106 14.60 1.08 -23.60
N THR A 107 14.66 0.16 -24.58
CA THR A 107 14.88 0.52 -25.99
C THR A 107 13.67 1.25 -26.58
N ALA A 108 12.46 0.87 -26.18
CA ALA A 108 11.23 1.54 -26.60
C ALA A 108 11.08 2.94 -25.97
N VAL A 109 11.53 3.12 -24.71
CA VAL A 109 11.49 4.40 -23.98
C VAL A 109 12.89 4.71 -23.44
N PRO A 110 13.77 5.39 -24.25
CA PRO A 110 15.17 5.61 -23.87
C PRO A 110 15.37 6.46 -22.63
N ARG A 111 14.36 7.30 -22.29
CA ARG A 111 14.38 8.14 -21.09
C ARG A 111 14.01 7.31 -19.85
N ARG A 112 14.99 6.58 -19.29
CA ARG A 112 14.82 5.67 -18.13
C ARG A 112 13.99 6.24 -16.97
N GLY A 113 14.17 7.54 -16.66
CA GLY A 113 13.39 8.20 -15.60
C GLY A 113 11.90 8.35 -15.93
N VAL A 114 11.58 8.62 -17.20
CA VAL A 114 10.18 8.72 -17.67
C VAL A 114 9.51 7.36 -17.64
N PHE A 115 10.21 6.32 -18.10
CA PHE A 115 9.74 4.94 -18.03
C PHE A 115 9.46 4.49 -16.59
N GLY A 116 10.43 4.69 -15.67
CA GLY A 116 10.24 4.32 -14.26
C GLY A 116 9.10 5.08 -13.59
N ALA A 117 8.98 6.40 -13.85
CA ALA A 117 7.88 7.20 -13.33
C ALA A 117 6.52 6.74 -13.87
N ALA A 118 6.41 6.45 -15.18
CA ALA A 118 5.18 5.94 -15.80
C ALA A 118 4.76 4.59 -15.18
N LYS A 119 5.72 3.67 -14.98
CA LYS A 119 5.48 2.38 -14.34
C LYS A 119 4.96 2.55 -12.90
N LEU A 120 5.64 3.34 -12.07
CA LEU A 120 5.24 3.57 -10.69
C LEU A 120 3.88 4.27 -10.60
N THR A 121 3.58 5.19 -11.52
CA THR A 121 2.26 5.82 -11.61
C THR A 121 1.18 4.81 -12.00
N ALA A 122 1.44 3.92 -12.95
CA ALA A 122 0.49 2.85 -13.33
C ALA A 122 0.18 1.94 -12.14
N VAL A 123 1.21 1.54 -11.38
CA VAL A 123 1.06 0.71 -10.17
C VAL A 123 0.26 1.47 -9.10
N ALA A 124 0.58 2.76 -8.84
CA ALA A 124 -0.12 3.59 -7.87
C ALA A 124 -1.61 3.74 -8.20
N VAL A 125 -1.92 4.10 -9.45
CA VAL A 125 -3.30 4.28 -9.90
C VAL A 125 -4.09 2.97 -9.81
N THR A 126 -3.51 1.85 -10.25
CA THR A 126 -4.15 0.54 -10.19
C THR A 126 -4.41 0.12 -8.74
N ALA A 127 -3.42 0.27 -7.86
CA ALA A 127 -3.56 -0.04 -6.44
C ALA A 127 -4.66 0.83 -5.82
N PHE A 128 -4.63 2.15 -6.01
CA PHE A 128 -5.59 3.07 -5.41
C PHE A 128 -7.03 2.85 -5.91
N VAL A 129 -7.21 2.64 -7.21
CA VAL A 129 -8.53 2.37 -7.82
C VAL A 129 -9.17 1.10 -7.27
N VAL A 130 -8.37 0.09 -6.89
CA VAL A 130 -8.88 -1.14 -6.28
C VAL A 130 -9.01 -0.99 -4.77
N THR A 131 -8.04 -0.40 -4.08
CA THR A 131 -8.08 -0.31 -2.62
C THR A 131 -9.12 0.65 -2.08
N LEU A 132 -9.46 1.71 -2.83
CA LEU A 132 -10.47 2.67 -2.38
C LEU A 132 -11.87 2.03 -2.24
N PRO A 133 -12.46 1.40 -3.27
CA PRO A 133 -13.74 0.71 -3.11
C PRO A 133 -13.64 -0.48 -2.14
N THR A 134 -12.49 -1.17 -2.08
CA THR A 134 -12.25 -2.24 -1.12
C THR A 134 -12.32 -1.73 0.32
N ALA A 135 -11.77 -0.56 0.61
CA ALA A 135 -11.81 0.04 1.94
C ALA A 135 -13.25 0.32 2.41
N PHE A 136 -14.08 0.88 1.53
CA PHE A 136 -15.49 1.10 1.83
C PHE A 136 -16.26 -0.22 1.98
N ALA A 137 -15.99 -1.21 1.13
CA ALA A 137 -16.59 -2.54 1.24
C ALA A 137 -16.19 -3.25 2.53
N THR A 138 -14.92 -3.15 2.94
CA THR A 138 -14.41 -3.70 4.20
C THR A 138 -15.08 -3.02 5.39
N PHE A 139 -15.16 -1.68 5.38
CA PHE A 139 -15.87 -0.94 6.42
C PHE A 139 -17.32 -1.43 6.52
N ALA A 140 -18.08 -1.42 5.42
CA ALA A 140 -19.48 -1.83 5.42
C ALA A 140 -19.65 -3.28 5.91
N ALA A 141 -18.84 -4.21 5.43
CA ALA A 141 -18.90 -5.62 5.82
C ALA A 141 -18.59 -5.82 7.31
N ALA A 142 -17.56 -5.16 7.82
CA ALA A 142 -17.20 -5.27 9.23
C ALA A 142 -18.25 -4.65 10.15
N GLN A 143 -18.73 -3.43 9.84
CA GLN A 143 -19.70 -2.73 10.67
C GLN A 143 -21.07 -3.45 10.68
N THR A 144 -21.52 -3.99 9.56
CA THR A 144 -22.74 -4.81 9.52
C THR A 144 -22.61 -6.11 10.33
N ALA A 145 -21.42 -6.73 10.28
CA ALA A 145 -21.15 -7.95 11.05
C ALA A 145 -21.08 -7.71 12.56
N MET A 146 -20.55 -6.56 13.01
CA MET A 146 -20.51 -6.18 14.43
C MET A 146 -21.91 -5.96 15.03
N GLY A 147 -22.89 -5.50 14.23
CA GLY A 147 -24.26 -5.23 14.66
C GLY A 147 -24.42 -3.89 15.39
N GLU A 148 -25.67 -3.46 15.58
CA GLU A 148 -26.04 -2.10 15.98
C GLU A 148 -25.48 -1.58 17.30
N ARG A 149 -25.05 -2.46 18.20
CA ARG A 149 -24.54 -2.05 19.52
C ARG A 149 -23.07 -1.63 19.53
N GLN A 150 -22.30 -1.99 18.48
CA GLN A 150 -20.84 -1.90 18.48
C GLN A 150 -20.29 -1.30 17.19
N ASN A 151 -21.15 -1.10 16.21
CA ASN A 151 -20.75 -0.57 14.92
C ASN A 151 -20.55 0.95 14.97
N ALA A 152 -19.76 1.43 14.01
CA ALA A 152 -19.63 2.84 13.67
C ALA A 152 -20.33 3.12 12.35
N ALA A 153 -20.91 4.31 12.22
CA ALA A 153 -21.42 4.82 10.98
C ALA A 153 -20.32 5.56 10.19
N LEU A 154 -20.47 5.64 8.86
CA LEU A 154 -19.55 6.48 8.06
C LEU A 154 -19.60 7.96 8.44
N GLY A 155 -20.74 8.42 8.99
CA GLY A 155 -20.90 9.79 9.49
C GLY A 155 -20.17 10.08 10.80
N ASP A 156 -19.69 9.07 11.50
CA ASP A 156 -19.02 9.26 12.77
C ASP A 156 -17.66 9.95 12.59
N PRO A 157 -17.23 10.77 13.56
CA PRO A 157 -15.96 11.47 13.49
C PRO A 157 -14.78 10.52 13.24
N GLY A 158 -14.04 10.76 12.17
CA GLY A 158 -12.86 9.96 11.81
C GLY A 158 -13.12 8.71 10.96
N ALA A 159 -14.36 8.23 10.81
CA ALA A 159 -14.67 7.01 10.05
C ALA A 159 -14.30 7.15 8.56
N VAL A 160 -14.71 8.24 7.90
CA VAL A 160 -14.34 8.52 6.49
C VAL A 160 -12.83 8.68 6.35
N ARG A 161 -12.16 9.40 7.27
CA ARG A 161 -10.71 9.56 7.26
C ARG A 161 -10.01 8.20 7.33
N ALA A 162 -10.41 7.34 8.24
CA ALA A 162 -9.82 6.02 8.41
C ALA A 162 -10.07 5.13 7.19
N THR A 163 -11.26 5.18 6.59
CA THR A 163 -11.63 4.41 5.39
C THR A 163 -10.84 4.85 4.17
N VAL A 164 -10.76 6.16 3.89
CA VAL A 164 -9.91 6.68 2.80
C VAL A 164 -8.44 6.47 3.13
N GLY A 165 -8.06 6.64 4.39
CA GLY A 165 -6.73 6.37 4.92
C GLY A 165 -6.26 4.95 4.65
N LEU A 166 -7.14 3.96 4.74
CA LEU A 166 -6.83 2.57 4.38
C LEU A 166 -6.38 2.44 2.91
N ALA A 167 -7.09 3.06 1.98
CA ALA A 167 -6.72 3.02 0.57
C ALA A 167 -5.37 3.70 0.31
N VAL A 168 -5.13 4.84 0.94
CA VAL A 168 -3.84 5.57 0.86
C VAL A 168 -2.71 4.73 1.46
N TYR A 169 -2.90 4.19 2.66
CA TYR A 169 -1.94 3.34 3.37
C TYR A 169 -1.51 2.14 2.52
N LEU A 170 -2.47 1.37 2.02
CA LEU A 170 -2.21 0.22 1.18
C LEU A 170 -1.48 0.58 -0.12
N THR A 171 -1.89 1.69 -0.75
CA THR A 171 -1.24 2.18 -1.99
C THR A 171 0.21 2.58 -1.74
N LEU A 172 0.51 3.25 -0.63
CA LEU A 172 1.87 3.66 -0.27
C LEU A 172 2.76 2.45 0.05
N LEU A 173 2.25 1.43 0.75
CA LEU A 173 2.98 0.17 0.97
C LEU A 173 3.28 -0.56 -0.35
N CYS A 174 2.33 -0.57 -1.27
CA CYS A 174 2.53 -1.11 -2.62
C CYS A 174 3.66 -0.37 -3.36
N LEU A 175 3.68 0.97 -3.28
CA LEU A 175 4.72 1.79 -3.89
C LEU A 175 6.10 1.60 -3.24
N ILE A 176 6.18 1.44 -1.93
CA ILE A 176 7.42 1.05 -1.24
C ILE A 176 7.93 -0.27 -1.83
N SER A 177 7.05 -1.25 -1.95
CA SER A 177 7.38 -2.58 -2.47
C SER A 177 7.87 -2.53 -3.92
N ALA A 178 7.21 -1.74 -4.76
CA ALA A 178 7.62 -1.50 -6.14
C ALA A 178 8.99 -0.81 -6.22
N GLY A 179 9.22 0.25 -5.41
CA GLY A 179 10.48 0.99 -5.34
C GLY A 179 11.66 0.12 -4.89
N VAL A 180 11.46 -0.66 -3.82
CA VAL A 180 12.46 -1.61 -3.32
C VAL A 180 12.78 -2.68 -4.36
N THR A 181 11.77 -3.18 -5.07
CA THR A 181 11.99 -4.16 -6.15
C THR A 181 12.82 -3.58 -7.30
N MET A 182 12.60 -2.32 -7.66
CA MET A 182 13.43 -1.61 -8.65
C MET A 182 14.90 -1.50 -8.19
N MET A 183 15.14 -1.33 -6.88
CA MET A 183 16.49 -1.28 -6.32
C MET A 183 17.19 -2.65 -6.35
N LEU A 184 16.47 -3.70 -5.94
CA LEU A 184 16.98 -5.06 -5.79
C LEU A 184 17.05 -5.82 -7.13
N ARG A 185 16.23 -5.46 -8.11
CA ARG A 185 16.09 -6.12 -9.43
C ARG A 185 15.79 -7.63 -9.34
N SER A 186 15.25 -8.07 -8.22
CA SER A 186 14.95 -9.46 -7.94
C SER A 186 13.63 -9.56 -7.20
N THR A 187 12.67 -10.27 -7.79
CA THR A 187 11.36 -10.56 -7.18
C THR A 187 11.53 -11.36 -5.90
N VAL A 188 12.40 -12.37 -5.92
CA VAL A 188 12.62 -13.28 -4.79
C VAL A 188 13.22 -12.53 -3.61
N LEU A 189 14.26 -11.72 -3.83
CA LEU A 189 14.88 -10.91 -2.77
C LEU A 189 13.91 -9.88 -2.22
N ALA A 190 13.13 -9.21 -3.07
CA ALA A 190 12.18 -8.22 -2.63
C ALA A 190 11.08 -8.83 -1.73
N LEU A 191 10.50 -9.97 -2.12
CA LEU A 191 9.53 -10.68 -1.29
C LEU A 191 10.17 -11.23 -0.01
N GLY A 192 11.38 -11.81 -0.12
CA GLY A 192 12.11 -12.38 1.03
C GLY A 192 12.49 -11.33 2.09
N ILE A 193 12.58 -10.06 1.73
CA ILE A 193 12.86 -8.95 2.67
C ILE A 193 11.55 -8.31 3.15
N LEU A 194 10.67 -7.93 2.23
CA LEU A 194 9.49 -7.12 2.57
C LEU A 194 8.42 -7.89 3.33
N VAL A 195 8.20 -9.16 3.00
CA VAL A 195 7.19 -9.98 3.67
C VAL A 195 7.57 -10.22 5.14
N PRO A 196 8.76 -10.72 5.49
CA PRO A 196 9.15 -10.84 6.88
C PRO A 196 9.19 -9.48 7.60
N LEU A 197 9.66 -8.42 6.94
CA LEU A 197 9.73 -7.09 7.54
C LEU A 197 8.34 -6.60 8.00
N PHE A 198 7.33 -6.70 7.14
CA PHE A 198 6.00 -6.17 7.43
C PHE A 198 5.14 -7.09 8.30
N PHE A 199 5.42 -8.40 8.34
CA PHE A 199 4.60 -9.37 9.07
C PHE A 199 5.22 -9.88 10.37
N ILE A 200 6.54 -10.07 10.38
CA ILE A 200 7.22 -10.72 11.50
C ILE A 200 8.02 -9.70 12.30
N VAL A 201 8.91 -8.99 11.61
CA VAL A 201 9.86 -8.08 12.27
C VAL A 201 9.14 -6.91 12.93
N SER A 202 8.15 -6.34 12.25
CA SER A 202 7.38 -5.21 12.79
C SER A 202 6.61 -5.59 14.04
N ASP A 203 5.94 -6.74 14.04
CA ASP A 203 5.17 -7.20 15.19
C ASP A 203 6.06 -7.59 16.37
N ILE A 204 7.19 -8.25 16.11
CA ILE A 204 8.17 -8.58 17.15
C ILE A 204 8.72 -7.30 17.77
N LEU A 205 9.19 -6.35 16.94
CA LEU A 205 9.78 -5.11 17.43
C LEU A 205 8.77 -4.24 18.20
N ALA A 206 7.52 -4.19 17.76
CA ALA A 206 6.46 -3.44 18.44
C ALA A 206 6.16 -3.98 19.85
N ASN A 207 6.34 -5.29 20.07
CA ASN A 207 6.04 -5.94 21.35
C ASN A 207 7.28 -6.14 22.26
N LEU A 208 8.50 -5.80 21.78
CA LEU A 208 9.69 -5.90 22.60
C LEU A 208 9.84 -4.72 23.57
N PRO A 209 10.03 -4.97 24.87
CA PRO A 209 10.29 -3.91 25.85
C PRO A 209 11.53 -3.08 25.47
N GLY A 210 11.37 -1.76 25.47
CA GLY A 210 12.45 -0.80 25.17
C GLY A 210 12.73 -0.57 23.69
N VAL A 211 12.18 -1.37 22.76
CA VAL A 211 12.37 -1.23 21.31
C VAL A 211 11.12 -0.73 20.61
N GLY A 212 9.95 -0.79 21.26
CA GLY A 212 8.67 -0.34 20.72
C GLY A 212 8.68 1.10 20.22
N SER A 213 9.44 1.99 20.89
CA SER A 213 9.63 3.39 20.48
C SER A 213 10.32 3.55 19.12
N VAL A 214 11.11 2.57 18.67
CA VAL A 214 11.72 2.57 17.34
C VAL A 214 10.81 1.90 16.31
N ALA A 215 10.10 0.85 16.72
CA ALA A 215 9.19 0.10 15.84
C ALA A 215 8.05 0.97 15.30
N GLN A 216 7.61 1.99 16.05
CA GLN A 216 6.58 2.92 15.59
C GLN A 216 6.93 3.70 14.32
N TYR A 217 8.23 3.80 13.96
CA TYR A 217 8.70 4.44 12.73
C TYR A 217 8.81 3.49 11.55
N LEU A 218 8.47 2.22 11.69
CA LEU A 218 8.35 1.30 10.55
C LEU A 218 7.14 1.67 9.69
N PRO A 219 7.23 1.53 8.36
CA PRO A 219 6.22 2.07 7.44
C PRO A 219 4.82 1.46 7.64
N ASN A 220 4.73 0.18 7.99
CA ASN A 220 3.46 -0.48 8.25
C ASN A 220 2.89 -0.10 9.63
N VAL A 221 3.72 0.06 10.67
CA VAL A 221 3.28 0.44 12.01
C VAL A 221 2.83 1.90 12.05
N SER A 222 3.68 2.80 11.54
CA SER A 222 3.37 4.24 11.48
C SER A 222 2.17 4.52 10.57
N GLY A 223 2.14 3.88 9.41
CA GLY A 223 1.06 4.07 8.44
C GLY A 223 -0.29 3.56 8.92
N ALA A 224 -0.32 2.49 9.71
CA ALA A 224 -1.56 1.94 10.27
C ALA A 224 -2.27 2.89 11.25
N GLN A 225 -1.58 3.91 11.79
CA GLN A 225 -2.22 4.91 12.67
C GLN A 225 -3.34 5.69 11.98
N ILE A 226 -3.30 5.84 10.64
CA ILE A 226 -4.37 6.51 9.88
C ILE A 226 -5.71 5.77 9.95
N LEU A 227 -5.68 4.46 10.24
CA LEU A 227 -6.86 3.59 10.30
C LEU A 227 -7.60 3.70 11.64
N ARG A 228 -6.95 4.23 12.67
CA ARG A 228 -7.50 4.32 14.01
C ARG A 228 -8.30 5.59 14.19
N VAL A 229 -9.41 5.48 14.88
CA VAL A 229 -10.22 6.62 15.35
C VAL A 229 -9.85 6.95 16.78
N VAL A 230 -9.66 5.95 17.61
CA VAL A 230 -9.16 6.10 18.97
C VAL A 230 -7.62 6.00 18.94
N PRO A 231 -6.90 7.02 19.45
CA PRO A 231 -5.44 6.97 19.51
C PRO A 231 -4.94 5.78 20.33
N ASP A 232 -3.79 5.23 19.95
CA ASP A 232 -3.11 4.21 20.73
C ASP A 232 -2.04 4.86 21.60
N ASP A 233 -2.23 4.86 22.92
CA ASP A 233 -1.31 5.45 23.90
C ASP A 233 0.09 4.80 23.90
N ARG A 234 0.25 3.66 23.23
CA ARG A 234 1.54 2.98 23.08
C ARG A 234 2.41 3.56 21.96
N VAL A 235 1.83 4.43 21.12
CA VAL A 235 2.50 4.98 19.93
C VAL A 235 2.51 6.50 20.04
N ASP A 236 3.69 7.08 20.23
CA ASP A 236 3.88 8.53 20.34
C ASP A 236 3.60 9.26 19.03
N VAL A 237 3.71 8.52 17.90
CA VAL A 237 3.50 9.08 16.57
C VAL A 237 2.00 9.14 16.29
N GLY A 238 1.43 10.34 16.35
CA GLY A 238 0.02 10.56 16.05
C GLY A 238 -0.34 10.24 14.58
N ILE A 239 -1.63 10.26 14.29
CA ILE A 239 -2.20 9.86 12.97
C ILE A 239 -1.50 10.53 11.78
N TRP A 240 -1.33 11.85 11.81
CA TRP A 240 -0.70 12.62 10.74
C TRP A 240 0.82 12.46 10.70
N GLY A 241 1.45 12.30 11.87
CA GLY A 241 2.86 11.97 11.99
C GLY A 241 3.16 10.61 11.37
N GLY A 242 2.32 9.61 11.65
CA GLY A 242 2.44 8.27 11.07
C GLY A 242 2.33 8.27 9.54
N LEU A 243 1.38 9.05 8.99
CA LEU A 243 1.27 9.23 7.54
C LEU A 243 2.51 9.92 6.97
N GLY A 244 3.06 10.93 7.67
CA GLY A 244 4.30 11.59 7.28
C GLY A 244 5.49 10.64 7.21
N VAL A 245 5.65 9.77 8.21
CA VAL A 245 6.70 8.73 8.21
C VAL A 245 6.52 7.76 7.04
N LEU A 246 5.30 7.29 6.80
CA LEU A 246 5.00 6.42 5.66
C LEU A 246 5.32 7.08 4.30
N LEU A 247 5.00 8.36 4.15
CA LEU A 247 5.34 9.14 2.94
C LEU A 247 6.86 9.27 2.77
N LEU A 248 7.62 9.47 3.84
CA LEU A 248 9.08 9.53 3.80
C LEU A 248 9.68 8.18 3.34
N TRP A 249 9.20 7.07 3.88
CA TRP A 249 9.61 5.73 3.42
C TRP A 249 9.27 5.51 1.95
N THR A 250 8.08 5.92 1.52
CA THR A 250 7.66 5.83 0.12
C THR A 250 8.56 6.66 -0.77
N ALA A 251 8.81 7.92 -0.42
CA ALA A 251 9.69 8.80 -1.18
C ALA A 251 11.11 8.22 -1.27
N ALA A 252 11.66 7.71 -0.17
CA ALA A 252 12.98 7.08 -0.15
C ALA A 252 13.04 5.84 -1.07
N ALA A 253 12.05 4.96 -1.01
CA ALA A 253 11.98 3.77 -1.87
C ALA A 253 11.84 4.13 -3.35
N LEU A 254 10.98 5.09 -3.69
CA LEU A 254 10.78 5.55 -5.08
C LEU A 254 12.02 6.26 -5.64
N CYS A 255 12.62 7.16 -4.87
CA CYS A 255 13.86 7.83 -5.26
C CYS A 255 15.00 6.83 -5.44
N GLY A 256 15.18 5.91 -4.51
CA GLY A 256 16.17 4.84 -4.58
C GLY A 256 15.98 3.96 -5.81
N GLY A 257 14.74 3.54 -6.08
CA GLY A 257 14.38 2.75 -7.26
C GLY A 257 14.67 3.47 -8.57
N LEU A 258 14.28 4.76 -8.69
CA LEU A 258 14.53 5.57 -9.88
C LEU A 258 16.03 5.85 -10.10
N VAL A 259 16.78 6.09 -9.03
CA VAL A 259 18.24 6.26 -9.10
C VAL A 259 18.92 4.96 -9.53
N ALA A 260 18.51 3.81 -8.96
CA ALA A 260 19.05 2.52 -9.34
C ALA A 260 18.77 2.19 -10.82
N LEU A 261 17.58 2.55 -11.33
CA LEU A 261 17.23 2.38 -12.74
C LEU A 261 18.07 3.26 -13.67
N ARG A 262 18.43 4.47 -13.23
CA ARG A 262 19.24 5.42 -14.03
C ARG A 262 20.73 5.06 -14.05
N ARG A 263 21.28 4.63 -12.91
CA ARG A 263 22.73 4.46 -12.71
C ARG A 263 23.24 3.08 -13.12
N ARG A 264 22.41 2.05 -13.04
CA ARG A 264 22.83 0.67 -13.37
C ARG A 264 22.39 0.32 -14.77
N ASP A 265 23.29 -0.27 -15.56
CA ASP A 265 22.94 -0.83 -16.88
C ASP A 265 22.01 -2.04 -16.70
N ALA A 266 21.04 -2.14 -17.60
CA ALA A 266 20.05 -3.21 -17.61
C ALA A 266 20.62 -4.50 -18.20
#